data_b15b1654be57fab6d43726dcd19699c6
#
_entry.id   b15b1654be57fab6d43726dcd19699c6
#
_cell.length_a   1.000
_cell.length_b   1.000
_cell.length_c   1.000
_cell.angle_alpha   90.00
_cell.angle_beta   90.00
_cell.angle_gamma   90.00
#
_symmetry.space_group_name_H-M   'P 1'
#
loop_
_entity.id
_entity.type
_entity.pdbx_description
1 polymer ?
#
loop_
_entity_poly.entity_id
_entity_poly.type
_entity_poly.pdbx_seq_one_letter_code
_entity_poly.pdbx_strand_id
1 'polypeptide(L)'
;MIAEIRAAAVSPLWSDLDLTIERGEFIAVLGPNGAGKSTLLAAILGARPLTSGSVTVYGRTGYIPQQRLFSPELPVRGRDLVALAAAPKAGAREDKARVDTLLAQVGAQAFANRRVGLLSGGEQQLIRQAQALATDPELLCADEPLLSLDPARERDTVRRLSATGAAVVCVTHTINPFLGVVDRVLYLGPNGHAVGTVADVMRSEVLSELYGTRVDVVEVDGRMVVL
;
A
#
# COMPACT_ATOMS: atom_id res chain seq x y z
N MET A 1 9.90 -5.55 -15.18
CA MET A 1 10.29 -4.48 -14.24
C MET A 1 9.37 -3.28 -14.40
N ILE A 2 8.84 -2.74 -13.31
CA ILE A 2 8.02 -1.52 -13.27
C ILE A 2 8.67 -0.42 -12.45
N ALA A 3 9.49 -0.77 -11.46
CA ALA A 3 10.29 0.20 -10.73
C ALA A 3 11.63 -0.42 -10.31
N GLU A 4 12.61 0.45 -10.09
CA GLU A 4 13.95 0.09 -9.66
C GLU A 4 14.43 1.08 -8.61
N ILE A 5 14.95 0.56 -7.51
CA ILE A 5 15.57 1.29 -6.41
C ILE A 5 17.02 0.81 -6.36
N ARG A 6 18.00 1.74 -6.42
CA ARG A 6 19.43 1.42 -6.43
C ARG A 6 20.19 2.20 -5.37
N ALA A 7 20.87 1.48 -4.48
CA ALA A 7 21.68 2.00 -3.39
C ALA A 7 20.99 3.21 -2.70
N ALA A 8 19.67 3.14 -2.58
CA ALA A 8 18.87 4.26 -2.11
C ALA A 8 18.94 4.40 -0.60
N ALA A 9 18.97 5.66 -0.13
CA ALA A 9 18.96 5.98 1.29
C ALA A 9 18.02 7.14 1.60
N VAL A 10 17.40 7.07 2.77
CA VAL A 10 16.74 8.20 3.44
C VAL A 10 17.20 8.21 4.90
N SER A 11 18.23 9.00 5.16
CA SER A 11 18.81 9.10 6.50
C SER A 11 17.83 9.77 7.48
N PRO A 12 17.76 9.32 8.74
CA PRO A 12 18.47 8.18 9.35
C PRO A 12 17.70 6.84 9.27
N LEU A 13 16.70 6.71 8.38
CA LEU A 13 15.73 5.62 8.40
C LEU A 13 16.25 4.32 7.79
N TRP A 14 16.84 4.39 6.60
CA TRP A 14 17.41 3.23 5.89
C TRP A 14 18.44 3.70 4.85
N SER A 15 19.38 2.81 4.53
CA SER A 15 20.46 3.02 3.55
C SER A 15 20.69 1.78 2.70
N ASP A 16 21.38 1.99 1.58
CA ASP A 16 21.84 0.94 0.66
C ASP A 16 20.73 -0.03 0.23
N LEU A 17 19.51 0.50 0.08
CA LEU A 17 18.36 -0.29 -0.34
C LEU A 17 18.39 -0.51 -1.85
N ASP A 18 18.49 -1.79 -2.24
CA ASP A 18 18.32 -2.26 -3.60
C ASP A 18 17.03 -3.06 -3.71
N LEU A 19 16.13 -2.67 -4.62
CA LEU A 19 14.89 -3.37 -4.87
C LEU A 19 14.43 -3.17 -6.31
N THR A 20 14.27 -4.25 -7.03
CA THR A 20 13.58 -4.27 -8.33
C THR A 20 12.14 -4.73 -8.12
N ILE A 21 11.18 -4.04 -8.73
CA ILE A 21 9.76 -4.39 -8.67
C ILE A 21 9.33 -4.83 -10.07
N GLU A 22 8.85 -6.06 -10.17
CA GLU A 22 8.38 -6.62 -11.44
C GLU A 22 6.91 -6.26 -11.69
N ARG A 23 6.46 -6.35 -12.95
CA ARG A 23 5.06 -6.10 -13.31
C ARG A 23 4.17 -7.19 -12.70
N GLY A 24 3.07 -6.77 -12.08
CA GLY A 24 2.12 -7.68 -11.43
C GLY A 24 2.59 -8.29 -10.12
N GLU A 25 3.79 -7.96 -9.65
CA GLU A 25 4.37 -8.48 -8.41
C GLU A 25 3.73 -7.83 -7.18
N PHE A 26 3.49 -8.62 -6.13
CA PHE A 26 3.00 -8.15 -4.85
C PHE A 26 4.12 -8.18 -3.78
N ILE A 27 4.57 -7.01 -3.36
CA ILE A 27 5.59 -6.85 -2.31
C ILE A 27 4.94 -6.32 -1.04
N ALA A 28 5.07 -7.05 0.08
CA ALA A 28 4.72 -6.55 1.39
C ALA A 28 5.91 -5.87 2.05
N VAL A 29 5.70 -4.65 2.58
CA VAL A 29 6.72 -3.92 3.34
C VAL A 29 6.37 -3.98 4.81
N LEU A 30 7.21 -4.65 5.59
CA LEU A 30 7.07 -4.91 7.01
C LEU A 30 8.16 -4.16 7.82
N GLY A 31 7.99 -4.13 9.13
CA GLY A 31 8.96 -3.55 10.06
C GLY A 31 8.29 -2.77 11.17
N PRO A 32 9.03 -2.36 12.22
CA PRO A 32 8.51 -1.62 13.35
C PRO A 32 8.01 -0.22 12.96
N ASN A 33 7.29 0.42 13.89
CA ASN A 33 6.91 1.81 13.72
C ASN A 33 8.16 2.70 13.68
N GLY A 34 8.16 3.68 12.78
CA GLY A 34 9.31 4.56 12.59
C GLY A 34 10.42 4.02 11.69
N ALA A 35 10.37 2.76 11.22
CA ALA A 35 11.38 2.20 10.31
C ALA A 35 11.41 2.83 8.91
N GLY A 36 10.51 3.76 8.61
CA GLY A 36 10.51 4.46 7.32
C GLY A 36 9.69 3.79 6.21
N LYS A 37 8.77 2.88 6.54
CA LYS A 37 7.92 2.18 5.55
C LYS A 37 7.13 3.14 4.68
N SER A 38 6.38 4.08 5.27
CA SER A 38 5.64 5.11 4.51
C SER A 38 6.57 6.09 3.80
N THR A 39 7.78 6.31 4.33
CA THR A 39 8.82 7.10 3.68
C THR A 39 9.33 6.43 2.41
N LEU A 40 9.44 5.10 2.40
CA LEU A 40 9.77 4.33 1.20
C LEU A 40 8.70 4.51 0.12
N LEU A 41 7.41 4.38 0.48
CA LEU A 41 6.33 4.66 -0.49
C LEU A 41 6.40 6.09 -1.02
N ALA A 42 6.65 7.07 -0.15
CA ALA A 42 6.80 8.47 -0.56
C ALA A 42 8.01 8.69 -1.49
N ALA A 43 9.12 7.95 -1.29
CA ALA A 43 10.27 7.99 -2.18
C ALA A 43 9.95 7.35 -3.55
N ILE A 44 9.27 6.21 -3.59
CA ILE A 44 8.81 5.56 -4.83
C ILE A 44 7.88 6.49 -5.62
N LEU A 45 7.00 7.22 -4.93
CA LEU A 45 6.07 8.17 -5.53
C LEU A 45 6.71 9.53 -5.92
N GLY A 46 8.01 9.71 -5.65
CA GLY A 46 8.71 10.99 -5.91
C GLY A 46 8.32 12.13 -4.95
N ALA A 47 7.56 11.83 -3.89
CA ALA A 47 7.11 12.81 -2.91
C ALA A 47 8.13 13.06 -1.77
N ARG A 48 9.17 12.23 -1.67
CA ARG A 48 10.26 12.35 -0.69
C ARG A 48 11.60 12.27 -1.41
N PRO A 49 12.49 13.27 -1.25
CA PRO A 49 13.85 13.19 -1.79
C PRO A 49 14.66 12.11 -1.05
N LEU A 50 15.55 11.46 -1.77
CA LEU A 50 16.55 10.54 -1.24
C LEU A 50 17.73 11.32 -0.67
N THR A 51 18.44 10.72 0.30
CA THR A 51 19.76 11.20 0.74
C THR A 51 20.85 10.76 -0.24
N SER A 52 20.73 9.55 -0.80
CA SER A 52 21.62 9.01 -1.85
C SER A 52 20.89 7.95 -2.67
N GLY A 53 21.51 7.51 -3.76
CA GLY A 53 20.97 6.49 -4.66
C GLY A 53 19.89 7.03 -5.60
N SER A 54 19.07 6.13 -6.13
CA SER A 54 18.02 6.49 -7.08
C SER A 54 16.77 5.61 -6.96
N VAL A 55 15.63 6.18 -7.32
CA VAL A 55 14.37 5.47 -7.55
C VAL A 55 13.87 5.85 -8.95
N THR A 56 13.60 4.85 -9.76
CA THR A 56 13.03 5.05 -11.11
C THR A 56 11.75 4.23 -11.25
N VAL A 57 10.66 4.86 -11.66
CA VAL A 57 9.38 4.22 -11.92
C VAL A 57 9.03 4.37 -13.39
N TYR A 58 8.66 3.27 -14.06
CA TYR A 58 8.45 3.18 -15.50
C TYR A 58 6.97 3.14 -15.92
N GLY A 59 6.05 3.55 -15.03
CA GLY A 59 4.62 3.49 -15.32
C GLY A 59 3.81 4.45 -14.46
N ARG A 60 2.48 4.41 -14.67
CA ARG A 60 1.55 5.19 -13.85
C ARG A 60 1.47 4.62 -12.44
N THR A 61 1.49 5.51 -11.46
CA THR A 61 1.37 5.15 -10.04
C THR A 61 -0.01 5.46 -9.49
N GLY A 62 -0.48 4.60 -8.60
CA GLY A 62 -1.62 4.85 -7.72
C GLY A 62 -1.17 4.84 -6.27
N TYR A 63 -1.86 5.59 -5.42
CA TYR A 63 -1.53 5.62 -4.00
C TYR A 63 -2.78 5.51 -3.11
N ILE A 64 -2.77 4.52 -2.24
CA ILE A 64 -3.74 4.36 -1.15
C ILE A 64 -3.04 4.84 0.12
N PRO A 65 -3.37 6.03 0.63
CA PRO A 65 -2.71 6.56 1.82
C PRO A 65 -3.18 5.84 3.09
N GLN A 66 -2.33 5.86 4.11
CA GLN A 66 -2.72 5.50 5.47
C GLN A 66 -3.96 6.30 5.87
N GLN A 67 -4.88 5.65 6.56
CA GLN A 67 -6.16 6.23 6.90
C GLN A 67 -6.00 7.53 7.71
N ARG A 68 -6.49 8.62 7.13
CA ARG A 68 -6.76 9.89 7.82
C ARG A 68 -8.21 10.26 7.54
N LEU A 69 -8.99 10.47 8.58
CA LEU A 69 -10.39 10.82 8.43
C LEU A 69 -10.53 12.17 7.70
N PHE A 70 -11.47 12.25 6.78
CA PHE A 70 -11.89 13.52 6.20
C PHE A 70 -12.65 14.35 7.24
N SER A 71 -12.50 15.68 7.17
CA SER A 71 -13.30 16.57 8.03
C SER A 71 -14.79 16.32 7.81
N PRO A 72 -15.59 16.20 8.89
CA PRO A 72 -17.05 16.11 8.79
C PRO A 72 -17.70 17.28 8.05
N GLU A 73 -17.02 18.44 8.05
CA GLU A 73 -17.50 19.67 7.40
C GLU A 73 -17.25 19.70 5.89
N LEU A 74 -16.42 18.77 5.36
CA LEU A 74 -16.08 18.73 3.95
C LEU A 74 -17.34 18.46 3.10
N PRO A 75 -17.80 19.40 2.25
CA PRO A 75 -19.06 19.30 1.50
C PRO A 75 -18.90 18.50 0.20
N VAL A 76 -18.06 17.48 0.20
CA VAL A 76 -17.72 16.65 -0.98
C VAL A 76 -18.26 15.23 -0.78
N ARG A 77 -18.87 14.66 -1.79
CA ARG A 77 -19.36 13.28 -1.79
C ARG A 77 -18.22 12.33 -2.15
N GLY A 78 -18.35 11.07 -1.71
CA GLY A 78 -17.38 10.04 -2.08
C GLY A 78 -17.19 9.92 -3.60
N ARG A 79 -18.29 9.92 -4.37
CA ARG A 79 -18.22 9.85 -5.83
C ARG A 79 -17.51 11.05 -6.48
N ASP A 80 -17.65 12.24 -5.91
CA ASP A 80 -17.04 13.45 -6.48
C ASP A 80 -15.51 13.37 -6.36
N LEU A 81 -15.00 12.78 -5.27
CA LEU A 81 -13.57 12.51 -5.10
C LEU A 81 -13.06 11.50 -6.12
N VAL A 82 -13.83 10.44 -6.39
CA VAL A 82 -13.44 9.44 -7.39
C VAL A 82 -13.51 10.04 -8.80
N ALA A 83 -14.53 10.85 -9.09
CA ALA A 83 -14.66 11.55 -10.36
C ALA A 83 -13.49 12.51 -10.64
N LEU A 84 -13.05 13.24 -9.60
CA LEU A 84 -11.89 14.13 -9.69
C LEU A 84 -10.60 13.34 -10.00
N ALA A 85 -10.41 12.18 -9.39
CA ALA A 85 -9.24 11.34 -9.65
C ALA A 85 -9.28 10.67 -11.03
N ALA A 86 -10.48 10.34 -11.53
CA ALA A 86 -10.68 9.72 -12.84
C ALA A 86 -10.61 10.73 -14.00
N ALA A 87 -10.67 12.04 -13.73
CA ALA A 87 -10.67 13.07 -14.76
C ALA A 87 -9.31 13.15 -15.48
N PRO A 88 -9.24 13.06 -16.81
CA PRO A 88 -7.99 13.09 -17.57
C PRO A 88 -7.28 14.45 -17.50
N LYS A 89 -8.05 15.52 -17.27
CA LYS A 89 -7.55 16.90 -17.09
C LYS A 89 -8.52 17.67 -16.21
N ALA A 90 -8.00 18.69 -15.51
CA ALA A 90 -8.84 19.62 -14.76
C ALA A 90 -9.89 20.26 -15.67
N GLY A 91 -11.17 20.21 -15.25
CA GLY A 91 -12.31 20.73 -16.03
C GLY A 91 -12.84 19.80 -17.13
N ALA A 92 -12.30 18.59 -17.28
CA ALA A 92 -12.87 17.58 -18.17
C ALA A 92 -14.27 17.15 -17.70
N ARG A 93 -15.13 16.78 -18.65
CA ARG A 93 -16.45 16.22 -18.33
C ARG A 93 -16.30 14.90 -17.58
N GLU A 94 -17.08 14.75 -16.51
CA GLU A 94 -17.14 13.51 -15.72
C GLU A 94 -17.55 12.33 -16.60
N ASP A 95 -16.75 11.27 -16.57
CA ASP A 95 -17.15 9.96 -17.09
C ASP A 95 -17.88 9.19 -15.98
N LYS A 96 -19.19 9.34 -15.94
CA LYS A 96 -20.04 8.71 -14.92
C LYS A 96 -19.95 7.19 -14.93
N ALA A 97 -19.87 6.57 -16.12
CA ALA A 97 -19.79 5.12 -16.24
C ALA A 97 -18.49 4.59 -15.63
N ARG A 98 -17.37 5.27 -15.87
CA ARG A 98 -16.08 4.94 -15.25
C ARG A 98 -16.12 5.10 -13.72
N VAL A 99 -16.68 6.20 -13.22
CA VAL A 99 -16.82 6.42 -11.78
C VAL A 99 -17.68 5.33 -11.13
N ASP A 100 -18.81 4.98 -11.75
CA ASP A 100 -19.69 3.92 -11.24
C ASP A 100 -18.99 2.56 -11.25
N THR A 101 -18.17 2.25 -12.25
CA THR A 101 -17.35 1.05 -12.32
C THR A 101 -16.32 1.01 -11.19
N LEU A 102 -15.58 2.10 -10.96
CA LEU A 102 -14.58 2.19 -9.89
C LEU A 102 -15.22 2.02 -8.51
N LEU A 103 -16.37 2.66 -8.29
CA LEU A 103 -17.12 2.51 -7.03
C LEU A 103 -17.64 1.09 -6.83
N ALA A 104 -18.06 0.43 -7.90
CA ALA A 104 -18.49 -0.97 -7.87
C ALA A 104 -17.31 -1.91 -7.53
N GLN A 105 -16.14 -1.70 -8.13
CA GLN A 105 -14.94 -2.48 -7.87
C GLN A 105 -14.57 -2.51 -6.38
N VAL A 106 -14.77 -1.40 -5.66
CA VAL A 106 -14.44 -1.33 -4.23
C VAL A 106 -15.65 -1.58 -3.31
N GLY A 107 -16.85 -1.80 -3.85
CA GLY A 107 -18.07 -2.01 -3.06
C GLY A 107 -18.59 -0.75 -2.38
N ALA A 108 -18.38 0.43 -3.00
CA ALA A 108 -18.72 1.73 -2.41
C ALA A 108 -20.02 2.35 -2.93
N GLN A 109 -20.77 1.69 -3.84
CA GLN A 109 -21.94 2.27 -4.51
C GLN A 109 -23.01 2.77 -3.53
N ALA A 110 -23.27 2.00 -2.46
CA ALA A 110 -24.37 2.29 -1.52
C ALA A 110 -24.19 3.61 -0.76
N PHE A 111 -22.94 4.07 -0.59
CA PHE A 111 -22.62 5.27 0.19
C PHE A 111 -21.87 6.35 -0.60
N ALA A 112 -21.60 6.12 -1.89
CA ALA A 112 -20.85 7.03 -2.75
C ALA A 112 -21.44 8.44 -2.83
N ASN A 113 -22.76 8.59 -2.72
CA ASN A 113 -23.46 9.87 -2.77
C ASN A 113 -23.53 10.61 -1.42
N ARG A 114 -23.08 9.99 -0.33
CA ARG A 114 -22.97 10.62 0.98
C ARG A 114 -21.74 11.52 1.06
N ARG A 115 -21.78 12.56 1.92
CA ARG A 115 -20.60 13.38 2.23
C ARG A 115 -19.49 12.49 2.79
N VAL A 116 -18.30 12.60 2.23
CA VAL A 116 -17.17 11.73 2.61
C VAL A 116 -16.80 11.85 4.09
N GLY A 117 -16.87 13.04 4.66
CA GLY A 117 -16.61 13.27 6.09
C GLY A 117 -17.63 12.64 7.05
N LEU A 118 -18.80 12.20 6.54
CA LEU A 118 -19.83 11.51 7.32
C LEU A 118 -19.80 9.98 7.14
N LEU A 119 -18.87 9.47 6.34
CA LEU A 119 -18.65 8.05 6.15
C LEU A 119 -17.84 7.48 7.33
N SER A 120 -18.04 6.21 7.64
CA SER A 120 -17.18 5.50 8.58
C SER A 120 -15.74 5.43 8.04
N GLY A 121 -14.76 5.19 8.92
CA GLY A 121 -13.36 5.07 8.51
C GLY A 121 -13.13 4.03 7.40
N GLY A 122 -13.75 2.86 7.52
CA GLY A 122 -13.69 1.82 6.48
C GLY A 122 -14.35 2.24 5.17
N GLU A 123 -15.50 2.94 5.20
CA GLU A 123 -16.13 3.48 3.99
C GLU A 123 -15.24 4.55 3.31
N GLN A 124 -14.62 5.42 4.10
CA GLN A 124 -13.66 6.41 3.58
C GLN A 124 -12.45 5.73 2.92
N GLN A 125 -11.96 4.62 3.51
CA GLN A 125 -10.85 3.85 2.97
C GLN A 125 -11.20 3.24 1.60
N LEU A 126 -12.42 2.72 1.43
CA LEU A 126 -12.89 2.21 0.14
C LEU A 126 -12.97 3.33 -0.93
N ILE A 127 -13.39 4.54 -0.56
CA ILE A 127 -13.35 5.69 -1.49
C ILE A 127 -11.91 6.01 -1.90
N ARG A 128 -10.94 5.97 -0.98
CA ARG A 128 -9.51 6.18 -1.30
C ARG A 128 -8.95 5.10 -2.22
N GLN A 129 -9.37 3.85 -2.03
CA GLN A 129 -9.02 2.77 -2.96
C GLN A 129 -9.55 3.04 -4.36
N ALA A 130 -10.82 3.46 -4.51
CA ALA A 130 -11.38 3.84 -5.81
C ALA A 130 -10.62 5.01 -6.46
N GLN A 131 -10.20 6.01 -5.68
CA GLN A 131 -9.37 7.12 -6.17
C GLN A 131 -8.02 6.63 -6.69
N ALA A 132 -7.34 5.74 -5.95
CA ALA A 132 -6.05 5.20 -6.37
C ALA A 132 -6.15 4.38 -7.66
N LEU A 133 -7.23 3.61 -7.82
CA LEU A 133 -7.49 2.81 -9.02
C LEU A 133 -7.91 3.66 -10.22
N ALA A 134 -8.42 4.87 -10.00
CA ALA A 134 -8.88 5.76 -11.06
C ALA A 134 -7.77 6.24 -12.01
N THR A 135 -6.50 6.14 -11.58
CA THR A 135 -5.34 6.47 -12.41
C THR A 135 -4.90 5.33 -13.34
N ASP A 136 -5.59 4.19 -13.35
CA ASP A 136 -5.18 2.94 -14.02
C ASP A 136 -3.70 2.62 -13.73
N PRO A 137 -3.34 2.44 -12.46
CA PRO A 137 -1.94 2.32 -12.07
C PRO A 137 -1.31 1.04 -12.60
N GLU A 138 -0.05 1.12 -13.01
CA GLU A 138 0.80 -0.05 -13.27
C GLU A 138 1.63 -0.41 -12.03
N LEU A 139 1.78 0.56 -11.09
CA LEU A 139 2.35 0.38 -9.75
C LEU A 139 1.40 1.01 -8.72
N LEU A 140 0.91 0.21 -7.80
CA LEU A 140 0.03 0.64 -6.71
C LEU A 140 0.79 0.60 -5.39
N CYS A 141 1.00 1.76 -4.80
CA CYS A 141 1.54 1.90 -3.46
C CYS A 141 0.38 1.97 -2.46
N ALA A 142 0.37 1.12 -1.44
CA ALA A 142 -0.68 1.08 -0.43
C ALA A 142 -0.07 1.16 0.97
N ASP A 143 -0.49 2.16 1.75
CA ASP A 143 -0.04 2.36 3.12
C ASP A 143 -1.16 1.94 4.08
N GLU A 144 -0.99 0.77 4.69
CA GLU A 144 -1.94 0.14 5.61
C GLU A 144 -3.39 0.07 5.06
N PRO A 145 -3.60 -0.52 3.88
CA PRO A 145 -4.89 -0.47 3.21
C PRO A 145 -6.03 -1.23 3.93
N LEU A 146 -5.70 -2.06 4.90
CA LEU A 146 -6.66 -2.87 5.67
C LEU A 146 -7.08 -2.22 6.99
N LEU A 147 -6.46 -1.10 7.37
CA LEU A 147 -6.73 -0.44 8.65
C LEU A 147 -8.23 -0.09 8.78
N SER A 148 -8.82 -0.43 9.93
CA SER A 148 -10.23 -0.19 10.26
C SER A 148 -11.27 -0.91 9.38
N LEU A 149 -10.85 -1.94 8.65
CA LEU A 149 -11.76 -2.83 7.93
C LEU A 149 -12.14 -4.02 8.82
N ASP A 150 -13.36 -4.51 8.66
CA ASP A 150 -13.76 -5.80 9.23
C ASP A 150 -13.12 -6.96 8.42
N PRO A 151 -13.04 -8.18 9.00
CA PRO A 151 -12.36 -9.30 8.34
C PRO A 151 -12.90 -9.70 6.97
N ALA A 152 -14.18 -9.43 6.67
CA ALA A 152 -14.75 -9.72 5.36
C ALA A 152 -14.23 -8.69 4.33
N ARG A 153 -14.25 -7.41 4.69
CA ARG A 153 -13.73 -6.33 3.86
C ARG A 153 -12.21 -6.40 3.69
N GLU A 154 -11.46 -6.86 4.70
CA GLU A 154 -10.02 -7.13 4.55
C GLU A 154 -9.77 -8.14 3.43
N ARG A 155 -10.43 -9.31 3.48
CA ARG A 155 -10.28 -10.34 2.44
C ARG A 155 -10.65 -9.83 1.05
N ASP A 156 -11.74 -9.05 0.94
CA ASP A 156 -12.16 -8.47 -0.33
C ASP A 156 -11.16 -7.42 -0.84
N THR A 157 -10.56 -6.66 0.07
CA THR A 157 -9.53 -5.67 -0.30
C THR A 157 -8.26 -6.35 -0.80
N VAL A 158 -7.76 -7.38 -0.10
CA VAL A 158 -6.59 -8.16 -0.53
C VAL A 158 -6.83 -8.76 -1.92
N ARG A 159 -8.00 -9.39 -2.12
CA ARG A 159 -8.38 -9.97 -3.43
C ARG A 159 -8.42 -8.90 -4.53
N ARG A 160 -8.96 -7.71 -4.25
CA ARG A 160 -8.98 -6.62 -5.22
C ARG A 160 -7.59 -6.12 -5.56
N LEU A 161 -6.74 -5.89 -4.56
CA LEU A 161 -5.36 -5.43 -4.78
C LEU A 161 -4.59 -6.41 -5.66
N SER A 162 -4.66 -7.71 -5.39
CA SER A 162 -3.99 -8.73 -6.19
C SER A 162 -4.59 -8.90 -7.61
N ALA A 163 -5.89 -8.61 -7.78
CA ALA A 163 -6.58 -8.74 -9.07
C ALA A 163 -6.45 -7.51 -9.98
N THR A 164 -5.78 -6.45 -9.55
CA THR A 164 -5.62 -5.22 -10.35
C THR A 164 -4.76 -5.41 -11.59
N GLY A 165 -3.87 -6.41 -11.60
CA GLY A 165 -2.82 -6.59 -12.59
C GLY A 165 -1.66 -5.58 -12.47
N ALA A 166 -1.76 -4.59 -11.59
CA ALA A 166 -0.67 -3.70 -11.23
C ALA A 166 0.34 -4.42 -10.33
N ALA A 167 1.59 -3.98 -10.34
CA ALA A 167 2.50 -4.30 -9.25
C ALA A 167 2.02 -3.59 -7.97
N VAL A 168 2.13 -4.25 -6.82
CA VAL A 168 1.66 -3.71 -5.55
C VAL A 168 2.81 -3.64 -4.55
N VAL A 169 3.04 -2.46 -3.96
CA VAL A 169 3.91 -2.29 -2.80
C VAL A 169 3.04 -1.90 -1.62
N CYS A 170 2.84 -2.84 -0.69
CA CYS A 170 1.89 -2.73 0.40
C CYS A 170 2.60 -2.65 1.75
N VAL A 171 2.56 -1.50 2.39
CA VAL A 171 2.99 -1.35 3.80
C VAL A 171 1.92 -1.93 4.70
N THR A 172 2.33 -2.79 5.62
CA THR A 172 1.42 -3.43 6.58
C THR A 172 2.14 -3.76 7.88
N HIS A 173 1.38 -3.91 8.96
CA HIS A 173 1.90 -4.39 10.26
C HIS A 173 1.86 -5.91 10.38
N THR A 174 1.08 -6.60 9.56
CA THR A 174 0.97 -8.06 9.59
C THR A 174 0.97 -8.63 8.18
N ILE A 175 1.69 -9.72 8.00
CA ILE A 175 1.75 -10.43 6.72
C ILE A 175 0.54 -11.36 6.52
N ASN A 176 -0.11 -11.76 7.60
CA ASN A 176 -1.10 -12.83 7.59
C ASN A 176 -2.24 -12.67 6.56
N PRO A 177 -2.87 -11.49 6.38
CA PRO A 177 -3.90 -11.33 5.36
C PRO A 177 -3.40 -11.51 3.93
N PHE A 178 -2.09 -11.38 3.71
CA PHE A 178 -1.46 -11.34 2.39
C PHE A 178 -0.72 -12.62 2.02
N LEU A 179 -0.61 -13.63 2.92
CA LEU A 179 0.16 -14.86 2.70
C LEU A 179 -0.19 -15.61 1.40
N GLY A 180 -1.44 -15.51 0.94
CA GLY A 180 -1.88 -16.16 -0.30
C GLY A 180 -1.63 -15.38 -1.58
N VAL A 181 -1.11 -14.14 -1.50
CA VAL A 181 -0.96 -13.24 -2.67
C VAL A 181 0.40 -12.54 -2.74
N VAL A 182 1.18 -12.55 -1.65
CA VAL A 182 2.48 -11.87 -1.58
C VAL A 182 3.55 -12.74 -2.26
N ASP A 183 4.32 -12.12 -3.15
CA ASP A 183 5.47 -12.76 -3.81
C ASP A 183 6.75 -12.55 -3.00
N ARG A 184 7.01 -11.32 -2.56
CA ARG A 184 8.18 -10.99 -1.75
C ARG A 184 7.82 -10.07 -0.57
N VAL A 185 8.69 -10.13 0.43
CA VAL A 185 8.69 -9.27 1.60
C VAL A 185 9.93 -8.40 1.58
N LEU A 186 9.75 -7.11 1.83
CA LEU A 186 10.80 -6.20 2.27
C LEU A 186 10.58 -5.93 3.76
N TYR A 187 11.51 -6.34 4.60
CA TYR A 187 11.47 -6.04 6.04
C TYR A 187 12.48 -4.94 6.36
N LEU A 188 11.99 -3.80 6.87
CA LEU A 188 12.82 -2.69 7.33
C LEU A 188 13.00 -2.81 8.84
N GLY A 189 14.21 -3.10 9.30
CA GLY A 189 14.58 -3.20 10.71
C GLY A 189 15.45 -2.04 11.18
N PRO A 190 15.70 -1.92 12.49
CA PRO A 190 16.59 -0.91 13.04
C PRO A 190 18.04 -1.01 12.54
N ASN A 191 18.53 -2.21 12.26
CA ASN A 191 19.92 -2.47 11.86
C ASN A 191 20.06 -2.80 10.36
N GLY A 192 19.06 -2.50 9.53
CA GLY A 192 19.12 -2.76 8.11
C GLY A 192 17.80 -3.26 7.53
N HIS A 193 17.87 -3.97 6.42
CA HIS A 193 16.70 -4.51 5.75
C HIS A 193 16.97 -5.90 5.18
N ALA A 194 15.89 -6.65 4.94
CA ALA A 194 15.94 -7.94 4.25
C ALA A 194 14.87 -7.98 3.15
N VAL A 195 15.21 -8.56 1.99
CA VAL A 195 14.32 -8.75 0.86
C VAL A 195 14.35 -10.21 0.43
N GLY A 196 13.20 -10.82 0.25
CA GLY A 196 13.10 -12.21 -0.18
C GLY A 196 11.67 -12.71 -0.16
N THR A 197 11.47 -14.01 -0.34
CA THR A 197 10.15 -14.63 -0.12
C THR A 197 9.74 -14.54 1.35
N VAL A 198 8.48 -14.83 1.65
CA VAL A 198 8.02 -14.92 3.06
C VAL A 198 8.89 -15.89 3.84
N ALA A 199 9.22 -17.05 3.25
CA ALA A 199 10.04 -18.08 3.90
C ALA A 199 11.50 -17.65 4.13
N ASP A 200 12.04 -16.76 3.30
CA ASP A 200 13.41 -16.25 3.46
C ASP A 200 13.49 -15.19 4.56
N VAL A 201 12.51 -14.28 4.61
CA VAL A 201 12.57 -13.08 5.45
C VAL A 201 11.94 -13.30 6.82
N MET A 202 10.79 -14.01 6.89
CA MET A 202 10.05 -14.23 8.13
C MET A 202 10.64 -15.41 8.94
N ARG A 203 11.89 -15.27 9.34
CA ARG A 203 12.66 -16.25 10.11
C ARG A 203 13.23 -15.60 11.37
N SER A 204 13.28 -16.37 12.45
CA SER A 204 13.79 -15.88 13.74
C SER A 204 15.22 -15.33 13.63
N GLU A 205 16.09 -16.00 12.87
CA GLU A 205 17.47 -15.59 12.68
C GLU A 205 17.57 -14.25 11.96
N VAL A 206 16.83 -14.09 10.84
CA VAL A 206 16.83 -12.87 10.03
C VAL A 206 16.29 -11.68 10.82
N LEU A 207 15.14 -11.87 11.49
CA LEU A 207 14.55 -10.78 12.26
C LEU A 207 15.40 -10.45 13.50
N SER A 208 16.01 -11.45 14.16
CA SER A 208 16.91 -11.19 15.30
C SER A 208 18.12 -10.36 14.88
N GLU A 209 18.70 -10.60 13.71
CA GLU A 209 19.79 -9.78 13.15
C GLU A 209 19.32 -8.34 12.89
N LEU A 210 18.18 -8.16 12.24
CA LEU A 210 17.61 -6.85 11.92
C LEU A 210 17.24 -6.03 13.17
N TYR A 211 16.87 -6.69 14.26
CA TYR A 211 16.53 -6.03 15.52
C TYR A 211 17.74 -5.87 16.47
N GLY A 212 18.81 -6.64 16.28
CA GLY A 212 19.94 -6.72 17.19
C GLY A 212 19.59 -7.34 18.55
N THR A 213 18.48 -8.05 18.63
CA THR A 213 18.00 -8.78 19.80
C THR A 213 17.24 -10.02 19.36
N ARG A 214 17.06 -10.98 20.27
CA ARG A 214 16.31 -12.19 19.97
C ARG A 214 14.85 -11.85 19.60
N VAL A 215 14.42 -12.36 18.46
CA VAL A 215 13.06 -12.30 17.96
C VAL A 215 12.67 -13.71 17.55
N ASP A 216 11.59 -14.22 18.09
CA ASP A 216 11.07 -15.54 17.71
C ASP A 216 9.93 -15.38 16.70
N VAL A 217 10.03 -16.07 15.57
CA VAL A 217 8.97 -16.18 14.57
C VAL A 217 8.41 -17.59 14.66
N VAL A 218 7.12 -17.68 14.94
CA VAL A 218 6.41 -18.96 15.04
C VAL A 218 5.24 -19.00 14.09
N GLU A 219 4.97 -20.16 13.53
CA GLU A 219 3.77 -20.41 12.76
C GLU A 219 2.77 -21.16 13.63
N VAL A 220 1.56 -20.59 13.76
CA VAL A 220 0.45 -21.20 14.52
C VAL A 220 -0.78 -21.19 13.62
N ASP A 221 -1.32 -22.35 13.31
CA ASP A 221 -2.51 -22.52 12.47
C ASP A 221 -2.43 -21.77 11.14
N GLY A 222 -1.26 -21.83 10.47
CA GLY A 222 -1.00 -21.15 9.19
C GLY A 222 -0.86 -19.64 9.31
N ARG A 223 -0.66 -19.11 10.52
CA ARG A 223 -0.41 -17.68 10.78
C ARG A 223 0.98 -17.48 11.32
N MET A 224 1.66 -16.47 10.81
CA MET A 224 2.97 -16.06 11.33
C MET A 224 2.80 -15.07 12.48
N VAL A 225 3.48 -15.34 13.59
CA VAL A 225 3.51 -14.51 14.80
C VAL A 225 4.95 -14.17 15.10
N VAL A 226 5.23 -12.88 15.29
CA VAL A 226 6.54 -12.37 15.71
C VAL A 226 6.44 -12.03 17.19
N LEU A 227 7.32 -12.65 18.02
CA LEU A 227 7.33 -12.54 19.47
C LEU A 227 8.58 -11.82 19.97
#